data_86ade16b0a7b3e285eb721d67e1e7345
#
_entry.id   86ade16b0a7b3e285eb721d67e1e7345
#
_cell.length_a   1.000
_cell.length_b   1.000
_cell.length_c   1.000
_cell.angle_alpha   90.00
_cell.angle_beta   90.00
_cell.angle_gamma   90.00
#
_symmetry.space_group_name_H-M   'P 1'
#
loop_
_entity.id
_entity.type
_entity.pdbx_description
1 polymer ?
#
loop_
_entity_poly.entity_id
_entity_poly.type
_entity_poly.pdbx_seq_one_letter_code
_entity_poly.pdbx_strand_id
1 'polypeptide(L)'
;MHPTLRAGLILGLSVAAWTFVMGFTGWYKNPSLLFLFWLVVPLQIGILVWALRGLAPVSGYGRQVWNGVSISLLASILIYWGSILFTTVVFPHYFQDIEALGRAMMAKQGLGAEQIEAAVKAGAAMQTPRASAMAGAIGTMVTGFLTSVVGAIWLRKK
;
A
#
# COMPACT_ATOMS: atom_id res chain seq x y z
N MET A 1 -7.22 21.52 -12.60
CA MET A 1 -7.37 20.46 -11.57
C MET A 1 -6.58 20.88 -10.34
N HIS A 2 -7.18 20.79 -9.15
CA HIS A 2 -6.52 21.21 -7.91
C HIS A 2 -5.24 20.36 -7.68
N PRO A 3 -4.10 20.97 -7.29
CA PRO A 3 -2.81 20.24 -7.16
C PRO A 3 -2.88 19.02 -6.25
N THR A 4 -3.61 19.12 -5.13
CA THR A 4 -3.83 18.02 -4.19
C THR A 4 -4.57 16.84 -4.82
N LEU A 5 -5.60 17.11 -5.63
CA LEU A 5 -6.35 16.08 -6.34
C LEU A 5 -5.45 15.36 -7.35
N ARG A 6 -4.67 16.12 -8.13
CA ARG A 6 -3.72 15.54 -9.10
C ARG A 6 -2.70 14.63 -8.40
N ALA A 7 -2.13 15.08 -7.29
CA ALA A 7 -1.17 14.30 -6.53
C ALA A 7 -1.78 13.02 -5.95
N GLY A 8 -3.00 13.09 -5.40
CA GLY A 8 -3.71 11.92 -4.88
C GLY A 8 -4.03 10.88 -5.95
N LEU A 9 -4.43 11.33 -7.15
CA LEU A 9 -4.65 10.45 -8.30
C LEU A 9 -3.34 9.79 -8.74
N ILE A 10 -2.25 10.55 -8.87
CA ILE A 10 -0.93 10.00 -9.25
C ILE A 10 -0.50 8.95 -8.22
N LEU A 11 -0.59 9.27 -6.94
CA LEU A 11 -0.20 8.35 -5.87
C LEU A 11 -1.03 7.06 -5.89
N GLY A 12 -2.35 7.18 -5.89
CA GLY A 12 -3.26 6.04 -5.88
C GLY A 12 -3.12 5.15 -7.12
N LEU A 13 -3.04 5.75 -8.29
CA LEU A 13 -2.86 5.02 -9.55
C LEU A 13 -1.49 4.35 -9.64
N SER A 14 -0.41 4.99 -9.16
CA SER A 14 0.93 4.39 -9.16
C SER A 14 0.99 3.17 -8.25
N VAL A 15 0.38 3.22 -7.06
CA VAL A 15 0.32 2.09 -6.14
C VAL A 15 -0.54 0.97 -6.72
N ALA A 16 -1.71 1.29 -7.27
CA ALA A 16 -2.56 0.31 -7.93
C ALA A 16 -1.82 -0.35 -9.11
N ALA A 17 -1.20 0.46 -9.99
CA ALA A 17 -0.43 -0.05 -11.12
C ALA A 17 0.70 -1.00 -10.66
N TRP A 18 1.42 -0.66 -9.59
CA TRP A 18 2.45 -1.53 -9.03
C TRP A 18 1.87 -2.88 -8.57
N THR A 19 0.72 -2.86 -7.88
CA THR A 19 0.03 -4.08 -7.45
C THR A 19 -0.36 -4.95 -8.66
N PHE A 20 -0.87 -4.34 -9.73
CA PHE A 20 -1.19 -5.06 -10.96
C PHE A 20 0.06 -5.61 -11.67
N VAL A 21 1.17 -4.89 -11.68
CA VAL A 21 2.46 -5.39 -12.19
C VAL A 21 2.88 -6.65 -11.43
N MET A 22 2.83 -6.64 -10.10
CA MET A 22 3.12 -7.82 -9.27
C MET A 22 2.21 -9.01 -9.59
N GLY A 23 0.93 -8.72 -9.87
CA GLY A 23 -0.04 -9.75 -10.28
C GLY A 23 0.25 -10.34 -11.65
N PHE A 24 0.35 -9.51 -12.69
CA PHE A 24 0.54 -9.96 -14.07
C PHE A 24 1.89 -10.62 -14.32
N THR A 25 2.95 -10.19 -13.61
CA THR A 25 4.27 -10.84 -13.68
C THR A 25 4.34 -12.14 -12.87
N GLY A 26 3.35 -12.39 -12.01
CA GLY A 26 3.37 -13.54 -11.11
C GLY A 26 4.41 -13.45 -9.99
N TRP A 27 5.03 -12.28 -9.80
CA TRP A 27 6.07 -12.08 -8.79
C TRP A 27 5.57 -12.33 -7.37
N TYR A 28 4.29 -12.14 -7.10
CA TYR A 28 3.68 -12.43 -5.81
C TYR A 28 3.70 -13.93 -5.46
N LYS A 29 3.87 -14.84 -6.43
CA LYS A 29 3.98 -16.29 -6.24
C LYS A 29 5.43 -16.74 -5.92
N ASN A 30 6.41 -15.84 -6.02
CA ASN A 30 7.80 -16.16 -5.78
C ASN A 30 8.25 -15.61 -4.41
N PRO A 31 8.65 -16.49 -3.45
CA PRO A 31 9.08 -16.07 -2.11
C PRO A 31 10.19 -15.01 -2.15
N SER A 32 11.15 -15.17 -3.08
CA SER A 32 12.29 -14.25 -3.21
C SER A 32 11.91 -12.87 -3.75
N LEU A 33 10.72 -12.70 -4.32
CA LEU A 33 10.26 -11.43 -4.90
C LEU A 33 9.15 -10.78 -4.08
N LEU A 34 8.67 -11.42 -3.01
CA LEU A 34 7.64 -10.85 -2.14
C LEU A 34 8.03 -9.51 -1.53
N PHE A 35 9.33 -9.29 -1.27
CA PHE A 35 9.81 -8.02 -0.75
C PHE A 35 9.52 -6.84 -1.69
N LEU A 36 9.31 -7.08 -2.99
CA LEU A 36 8.97 -6.04 -3.96
C LEU A 36 7.62 -5.36 -3.67
N PHE A 37 6.71 -6.02 -2.92
CA PHE A 37 5.51 -5.34 -2.41
C PHE A 37 5.86 -4.14 -1.52
N TRP A 38 6.97 -4.19 -0.79
CA TRP A 38 7.40 -3.10 0.07
C TRP A 38 7.90 -1.88 -0.70
N LEU A 39 8.21 -2.00 -2.00
CA LEU A 39 8.55 -0.85 -2.86
C LEU A 39 7.41 0.17 -2.97
N VAL A 40 6.19 -0.22 -2.66
CA VAL A 40 5.06 0.69 -2.54
C VAL A 40 5.33 1.79 -1.50
N VAL A 41 6.02 1.49 -0.39
CA VAL A 41 6.28 2.47 0.68
C VAL A 41 7.20 3.61 0.20
N PRO A 42 8.42 3.35 -0.30
CA PRO A 42 9.26 4.43 -0.84
C PRO A 42 8.63 5.13 -2.05
N LEU A 43 7.85 4.45 -2.87
CA LEU A 43 7.09 5.05 -3.96
C LEU A 43 6.08 6.08 -3.43
N GLN A 44 5.30 5.73 -2.41
CA GLN A 44 4.34 6.63 -1.76
C GLN A 44 5.05 7.85 -1.15
N ILE A 45 6.12 7.61 -0.39
CA ILE A 45 6.91 8.68 0.24
C ILE A 45 7.46 9.63 -0.83
N GLY A 46 8.04 9.10 -1.89
CA GLY A 46 8.60 9.89 -2.99
C GLY A 46 7.57 10.80 -3.68
N ILE A 47 6.42 10.24 -4.04
CA ILE A 47 5.34 11.00 -4.69
C ILE A 47 4.78 12.05 -3.73
N LEU A 48 4.61 11.72 -2.45
CA LEU A 48 4.06 12.63 -1.47
C LEU A 48 5.03 13.80 -1.19
N VAL A 49 6.32 13.52 -1.02
CA VAL A 49 7.35 14.55 -0.85
C VAL A 49 7.42 15.45 -2.08
N TRP A 50 7.37 14.88 -3.28
CA TRP A 50 7.31 15.66 -4.51
C TRP A 50 6.09 16.60 -4.55
N ALA A 51 4.91 16.09 -4.20
CA ALA A 51 3.69 16.90 -4.16
C ALA A 51 3.76 18.01 -3.11
N LEU A 52 4.22 17.70 -1.90
CA LEU A 52 4.37 18.66 -0.81
C LEU A 52 5.40 19.76 -1.13
N ARG A 53 6.51 19.43 -1.82
CA ARG A 53 7.48 20.42 -2.31
C ARG A 53 6.82 21.44 -3.24
N GLY A 54 5.96 20.99 -4.14
CA GLY A 54 5.23 21.89 -5.05
C GLY A 54 4.24 22.80 -4.33
N LEU A 55 3.73 22.40 -3.16
CA LEU A 55 2.78 23.16 -2.36
C LEU A 55 3.47 24.03 -1.27
N ALA A 56 4.74 23.79 -0.97
CA ALA A 56 5.50 24.45 0.08
C ALA A 56 5.54 26.00 -0.03
N PRO A 57 5.70 26.60 -1.24
CA PRO A 57 5.79 28.05 -1.36
C PRO A 57 4.58 28.83 -0.86
N VAL A 58 3.40 28.17 -0.84
CA VAL A 58 2.12 28.80 -0.50
C VAL A 58 1.46 28.23 0.75
N SER A 59 2.16 27.35 1.50
CA SER A 59 1.58 26.60 2.61
C SER A 59 2.45 26.65 3.86
N GLY A 60 1.88 27.09 5.00
CA GLY A 60 2.46 26.90 6.33
C GLY A 60 2.41 25.43 6.76
N TYR A 61 3.06 25.11 7.89
CA TYR A 61 3.18 23.74 8.43
C TYR A 61 1.85 22.98 8.48
N GLY A 62 0.86 23.51 9.21
CA GLY A 62 -0.43 22.82 9.36
C GLY A 62 -1.15 22.59 8.03
N ARG A 63 -1.06 23.55 7.11
CA ARG A 63 -1.64 23.42 5.76
C ARG A 63 -0.92 22.38 4.92
N GLN A 64 0.39 22.23 5.08
CA GLN A 64 1.15 21.16 4.41
C GLN A 64 0.77 19.77 4.92
N VAL A 65 0.68 19.61 6.26
CA VAL A 65 0.20 18.36 6.86
C VAL A 65 -1.19 18.01 6.35
N TRP A 66 -2.12 18.99 6.35
CA TRP A 66 -3.47 18.79 5.82
C TRP A 66 -3.49 18.42 4.34
N ASN A 67 -2.67 19.06 3.52
CA ASN A 67 -2.55 18.72 2.09
C ASN A 67 -2.08 17.27 1.92
N GLY A 68 -1.07 16.84 2.67
CA GLY A 68 -0.57 15.47 2.59
C GLY A 68 -1.58 14.44 3.04
N VAL A 69 -2.32 14.70 4.12
CA VAL A 69 -3.44 13.85 4.57
C VAL A 69 -4.52 13.77 3.50
N SER A 70 -4.89 14.89 2.88
CA SER A 70 -5.89 14.91 1.80
C SER A 70 -5.45 14.13 0.56
N ILE A 71 -4.17 14.25 0.18
CA ILE A 71 -3.57 13.47 -0.91
C ILE A 71 -3.66 11.97 -0.59
N SER A 72 -3.29 11.58 0.63
CA SER A 72 -3.28 10.18 1.06
C SER A 72 -4.69 9.60 1.18
N LEU A 73 -5.67 10.41 1.60
CA LEU A 73 -7.08 10.01 1.65
C LEU A 73 -7.62 9.71 0.25
N LEU A 74 -7.35 10.56 -0.72
CA LEU A 74 -7.75 10.34 -2.12
C LEU A 74 -7.07 9.09 -2.68
N ALA A 75 -5.77 8.93 -2.42
CA ALA A 75 -5.03 7.75 -2.85
C ALA A 75 -5.56 6.47 -2.21
N SER A 76 -5.89 6.48 -0.91
CA SER A 76 -6.40 5.32 -0.18
C SER A 76 -7.74 4.81 -0.73
N ILE A 77 -8.60 5.71 -1.19
CA ILE A 77 -9.86 5.35 -1.86
C ILE A 77 -9.57 4.57 -3.16
N LEU A 78 -8.64 5.06 -3.97
CA LEU A 78 -8.25 4.39 -5.22
C LEU A 78 -7.58 3.04 -4.96
N ILE A 79 -6.72 2.98 -3.95
CA ILE A 79 -6.02 1.75 -3.55
C ILE A 79 -7.03 0.72 -3.03
N TYR A 80 -8.01 1.14 -2.23
CA TYR A 80 -9.06 0.27 -1.74
C TYR A 80 -9.82 -0.39 -2.90
N TRP A 81 -10.35 0.40 -3.82
CA TRP A 81 -11.11 -0.13 -4.95
C TRP A 81 -10.24 -0.90 -5.93
N GLY A 82 -9.01 -0.44 -6.16
CA GLY A 82 -8.02 -1.17 -6.95
C GLY A 82 -7.69 -2.55 -6.36
N SER A 83 -7.55 -2.64 -5.04
CA SER A 83 -7.32 -3.91 -4.33
C SER A 83 -8.52 -4.84 -4.41
N ILE A 84 -9.74 -4.33 -4.26
CA ILE A 84 -10.96 -5.12 -4.45
C ILE A 84 -11.01 -5.67 -5.89
N LEU A 85 -10.84 -4.80 -6.89
CA LEU A 85 -10.82 -5.22 -8.29
C LEU A 85 -9.75 -6.29 -8.56
N PHE A 86 -8.54 -6.06 -8.05
CA PHE A 86 -7.42 -6.99 -8.17
C PHE A 86 -7.75 -8.38 -7.62
N THR A 87 -8.26 -8.45 -6.39
CA THR A 87 -8.45 -9.72 -5.67
C THR A 87 -9.77 -10.43 -5.97
N THR A 88 -10.77 -9.73 -6.54
CA THR A 88 -12.08 -10.34 -6.82
C THR A 88 -12.34 -10.61 -8.30
N VAL A 89 -11.76 -9.80 -9.18
CA VAL A 89 -12.04 -9.87 -10.63
C VAL A 89 -10.81 -10.35 -11.41
N VAL A 90 -9.65 -9.73 -11.20
CA VAL A 90 -8.47 -9.98 -12.04
C VAL A 90 -7.70 -11.22 -11.55
N PHE A 91 -7.53 -11.36 -10.24
CA PHE A 91 -6.84 -12.48 -9.61
C PHE A 91 -7.69 -13.13 -8.50
N PRO A 92 -8.81 -13.79 -8.82
CA PRO A 92 -9.75 -14.34 -7.82
C PRO A 92 -9.13 -15.43 -6.94
N HIS A 93 -8.05 -16.06 -7.40
CA HIS A 93 -7.30 -17.07 -6.64
C HIS A 93 -6.12 -16.51 -5.85
N TYR A 94 -5.94 -15.17 -5.82
CA TYR A 94 -4.79 -14.53 -5.18
C TYR A 94 -4.57 -15.00 -3.73
N PHE A 95 -5.60 -15.02 -2.90
CA PHE A 95 -5.46 -15.45 -1.50
C PHE A 95 -5.15 -16.94 -1.35
N GLN A 96 -5.65 -17.77 -2.23
CA GLN A 96 -5.32 -19.21 -2.26
C GLN A 96 -3.84 -19.41 -2.64
N ASP A 97 -3.34 -18.66 -3.61
CA ASP A 97 -1.94 -18.70 -4.02
C ASP A 97 -1.02 -18.24 -2.87
N ILE A 98 -1.38 -17.15 -2.18
CA ILE A 98 -0.60 -16.63 -1.04
C ILE A 98 -0.64 -17.61 0.14
N GLU A 99 -1.76 -18.23 0.44
CA GLU A 99 -1.86 -19.25 1.47
C GLU A 99 -0.98 -20.46 1.15
N ALA A 100 -1.06 -20.97 -0.08
CA ALA A 100 -0.24 -22.10 -0.53
C ALA A 100 1.25 -21.79 -0.41
N LEU A 101 1.64 -20.56 -0.82
CA LEU A 101 3.01 -20.08 -0.69
C LEU A 101 3.45 -20.00 0.77
N GLY A 102 2.61 -19.44 1.63
CA GLY A 102 2.85 -19.33 3.07
C GLY A 102 3.05 -20.69 3.73
N ARG A 103 2.18 -21.67 3.41
CA ARG A 103 2.31 -23.07 3.88
C ARG A 103 3.64 -23.68 3.43
N ALA A 104 4.02 -23.51 2.18
CA ALA A 104 5.29 -24.02 1.66
C ALA A 104 6.50 -23.38 2.33
N MET A 105 6.45 -22.08 2.62
CA MET A 105 7.53 -21.38 3.35
C MET A 105 7.66 -21.86 4.79
N MET A 106 6.56 -22.00 5.52
CA MET A 106 6.53 -22.52 6.89
C MET A 106 7.03 -23.96 6.98
N ALA A 107 6.65 -24.82 6.04
CA ALA A 107 7.14 -26.19 5.95
C ALA A 107 8.66 -26.25 5.71
N LYS A 108 9.20 -25.37 4.85
CA LYS A 108 10.67 -25.24 4.65
C LYS A 108 11.42 -24.77 5.90
N GLN A 109 10.75 -24.04 6.79
CA GLN A 109 11.30 -23.61 8.07
C GLN A 109 11.22 -24.71 9.15
N GLY A 110 10.68 -25.88 8.83
CA GLY A 110 10.59 -27.02 9.73
C GLY A 110 9.40 -26.98 10.69
N LEU A 111 8.40 -26.11 10.44
CA LEU A 111 7.17 -26.10 11.25
C LEU A 111 6.36 -27.37 11.00
N GLY A 112 5.81 -27.94 12.07
CA GLY A 112 4.92 -29.09 11.99
C GLY A 112 3.54 -28.73 11.40
N ALA A 113 2.83 -29.72 10.89
CA ALA A 113 1.53 -29.54 10.23
C ALA A 113 0.51 -28.79 11.10
N GLU A 114 0.46 -29.10 12.40
CA GLU A 114 -0.44 -28.45 13.36
C GLU A 114 -0.11 -26.95 13.54
N GLN A 115 1.19 -26.61 13.59
CA GLN A 115 1.64 -25.22 13.71
C GLN A 115 1.31 -24.40 12.43
N ILE A 116 1.49 -25.02 11.26
CA ILE A 116 1.12 -24.42 9.98
C ILE A 116 -0.39 -24.15 9.93
N GLU A 117 -1.20 -25.13 10.33
CA GLU A 117 -2.66 -24.97 10.33
C GLU A 117 -3.12 -23.88 11.30
N ALA A 118 -2.52 -23.82 12.49
CA ALA A 118 -2.81 -22.77 13.47
C ALA A 118 -2.44 -21.37 12.93
N ALA A 119 -1.29 -21.23 12.26
CA ALA A 119 -0.84 -19.98 11.67
C ALA A 119 -1.75 -19.52 10.52
N VAL A 120 -2.16 -20.44 9.63
CA VAL A 120 -3.08 -20.18 8.53
C VAL A 120 -4.44 -19.72 9.07
N LYS A 121 -4.98 -20.44 10.05
CA LYS A 121 -6.26 -20.09 10.70
C LYS A 121 -6.21 -18.71 11.36
N ALA A 122 -5.11 -18.38 12.03
CA ALA A 122 -4.92 -17.06 12.64
C ALA A 122 -4.86 -15.94 11.57
N GLY A 123 -4.26 -16.22 10.41
CA GLY A 123 -4.15 -15.25 9.30
C GLY A 123 -5.40 -15.12 8.43
N ALA A 124 -6.32 -16.09 8.47
CA ALA A 124 -7.46 -16.17 7.55
C ALA A 124 -8.35 -14.91 7.55
N ALA A 125 -8.56 -14.28 8.71
CA ALA A 125 -9.37 -13.07 8.83
C ALA A 125 -8.80 -11.88 8.02
N MET A 126 -7.47 -11.82 7.84
CA MET A 126 -6.79 -10.77 7.06
C MET A 126 -6.66 -11.12 5.57
N GLN A 127 -6.86 -12.39 5.20
CA GLN A 127 -6.75 -12.88 3.83
C GLN A 127 -8.11 -12.85 3.11
N THR A 128 -8.83 -11.76 3.26
CA THR A 128 -10.07 -11.49 2.54
C THR A 128 -9.91 -10.23 1.68
N PRO A 129 -10.64 -10.11 0.55
CA PRO A 129 -10.58 -8.93 -0.30
C PRO A 129 -10.80 -7.62 0.47
N ARG A 130 -11.79 -7.59 1.36
CA ARG A 130 -12.10 -6.39 2.15
C ARG A 130 -11.03 -6.08 3.20
N ALA A 131 -10.58 -7.08 3.97
CA ALA A 131 -9.57 -6.86 5.00
C ALA A 131 -8.24 -6.41 4.38
N SER A 132 -7.81 -7.05 3.30
CA SER A 132 -6.60 -6.67 2.56
C SER A 132 -6.70 -5.26 1.98
N ALA A 133 -7.84 -4.90 1.36
CA ALA A 133 -8.07 -3.56 0.83
C ALA A 133 -8.07 -2.49 1.93
N MET A 134 -8.70 -2.77 3.08
CA MET A 134 -8.68 -1.88 4.25
C MET A 134 -7.26 -1.71 4.81
N ALA A 135 -6.51 -2.80 4.94
CA ALA A 135 -5.12 -2.75 5.41
C ALA A 135 -4.25 -1.87 4.49
N GLY A 136 -4.39 -2.02 3.17
CA GLY A 136 -3.71 -1.17 2.18
C GLY A 136 -4.08 0.31 2.28
N ALA A 137 -5.38 0.60 2.43
CA ALA A 137 -5.88 1.96 2.59
C ALA A 137 -5.38 2.60 3.90
N ILE A 138 -5.48 1.88 5.02
CA ILE A 138 -4.98 2.35 6.33
C ILE A 138 -3.47 2.55 6.28
N GLY A 139 -2.71 1.60 5.73
CA GLY A 139 -1.26 1.72 5.58
C GLY A 139 -0.87 2.95 4.78
N THR A 140 -1.59 3.26 3.70
CA THR A 140 -1.39 4.48 2.90
C THR A 140 -1.68 5.75 3.71
N MET A 141 -2.75 5.77 4.50
CA MET A 141 -3.08 6.90 5.37
C MET A 141 -2.01 7.13 6.44
N VAL A 142 -1.55 6.06 7.11
CA VAL A 142 -0.50 6.13 8.14
C VAL A 142 0.81 6.62 7.54
N THR A 143 1.27 6.02 6.45
CA THR A 143 2.48 6.44 5.73
C THR A 143 2.38 7.89 5.27
N GLY A 144 1.22 8.28 4.75
CA GLY A 144 0.96 9.63 4.29
C GLY A 144 0.96 10.65 5.42
N PHE A 145 0.34 10.36 6.54
CA PHE A 145 0.34 11.21 7.72
C PHE A 145 1.77 11.41 8.25
N LEU A 146 2.50 10.32 8.49
CA LEU A 146 3.88 10.39 9.00
C LEU A 146 4.81 11.16 8.05
N THR A 147 4.74 10.85 6.74
CA THR A 147 5.52 11.56 5.73
C THR A 147 5.18 13.05 5.68
N SER A 148 3.90 13.42 5.88
CA SER A 148 3.45 14.80 5.85
C SER A 148 3.92 15.58 7.07
N VAL A 149 3.84 14.98 8.26
CA VAL A 149 4.32 15.58 9.51
C VAL A 149 5.82 15.84 9.44
N VAL A 150 6.60 14.83 9.08
CA VAL A 150 8.06 14.94 8.96
C VAL A 150 8.44 15.86 7.79
N GLY A 151 7.83 15.66 6.61
CA GLY A 151 8.11 16.46 5.42
C GLY A 151 7.80 17.93 5.60
N ALA A 152 6.71 18.29 6.29
CA ALA A 152 6.35 19.68 6.55
C ALA A 152 7.35 20.41 7.43
N ILE A 153 8.08 19.72 8.31
CA ILE A 153 9.17 20.31 9.11
C ILE A 153 10.32 20.77 8.21
N TRP A 154 10.70 19.93 7.25
CA TRP A 154 11.84 20.18 6.35
C TRP A 154 11.49 21.09 5.18
N LEU A 155 10.25 21.08 4.72
CA LEU A 155 9.80 21.80 3.53
C LEU A 155 9.22 23.18 3.84
N ARG A 156 8.95 23.52 5.11
CA ARG A 156 8.45 24.85 5.45
C ARG A 156 9.51 25.92 5.11
N LYS A 157 9.07 27.00 4.50
CA LYS A 157 9.90 28.22 4.44
C LYS A 157 10.20 28.68 5.87
N LYS A 158 11.48 28.89 6.15
CA LYS A 158 11.94 29.69 7.30
C LYS A 158 11.52 31.14 7.09
#